data_ece1e5fbd400dff1950ca0716f9675b1
#
_entry.id   ece1e5fbd400dff1950ca0716f9675b1
#
_cell.length_a   1.000
_cell.length_b   1.000
_cell.length_c   1.000
_cell.angle_alpha   90.00
_cell.angle_beta   90.00
_cell.angle_gamma   90.00
#
_symmetry.space_group_name_H-M   'P 1'
#
loop_
_entity.id
_entity.type
_entity.pdbx_description
1 polymer ?
#
loop_
_entity_poly.entity_id
_entity_poly.type
_entity_poly.pdbx_seq_one_letter_code
_entity_poly.pdbx_strand_id
1 'polypeptide(L)'
;PAKLFYAGPMFRAERPQKGRLRQFHQIGVECLGATEPTADAEMIIMLMRFYETMGVPRQNMRLLINSMGDDACRPAYRESVRQFILDHEDEMCEECRRRAETNPLRAFDCKKETCSHVMEAAPKITDNLCDDCRTHYEAVKALLDAAGISYIEDPTLVRGLDYYTRTVFEVQVTEGMGSQSAIGGGGRYDKLAESVGGRPTPGLGFALGFERMVLALEAAGALGESTKRVDGYVACVDNSVRAAAFDL
;
A
#
# COMPACT_ATOMS: atom_id res chain seq x y z
N PRO A 1 -6.31 -15.47 -17.30
CA PRO A 1 -6.36 -14.29 -16.46
C PRO A 1 -6.51 -13.01 -17.28
N ALA A 2 -7.21 -12.01 -16.72
CA ALA A 2 -7.33 -10.68 -17.31
C ALA A 2 -6.38 -9.72 -16.58
N LYS A 3 -5.58 -8.95 -17.33
CA LYS A 3 -4.72 -7.91 -16.78
C LYS A 3 -5.27 -6.55 -17.22
N LEU A 4 -5.55 -5.70 -16.26
CA LEU A 4 -6.20 -4.41 -16.44
C LEU A 4 -5.38 -3.32 -15.73
N PHE A 5 -5.51 -2.08 -16.20
CA PHE A 5 -5.01 -0.92 -15.48
C PHE A 5 -6.03 0.21 -15.52
N TYR A 6 -5.93 1.10 -14.54
CA TYR A 6 -6.70 2.33 -14.51
C TYR A 6 -5.82 3.49 -14.01
N ALA A 7 -6.18 4.69 -14.44
CA ALA A 7 -5.58 5.92 -13.94
C ALA A 7 -6.68 6.99 -13.82
N GLY A 8 -6.76 7.66 -12.68
CA GLY A 8 -7.78 8.68 -12.50
C GLY A 8 -7.86 9.22 -11.08
N PRO A 9 -8.78 10.18 -10.86
CA PRO A 9 -9.00 10.78 -9.56
C PRO A 9 -9.73 9.83 -8.63
N MET A 10 -9.26 9.81 -7.36
CA MET A 10 -9.85 9.08 -6.25
C MET A 10 -10.23 10.05 -5.13
N PHE A 11 -11.23 9.67 -4.34
CA PHE A 11 -11.77 10.51 -3.28
C PHE A 11 -11.81 9.75 -1.94
N ARG A 12 -11.55 10.45 -0.85
CA ARG A 12 -11.68 9.92 0.51
C ARG A 12 -12.08 11.01 1.49
N ALA A 13 -12.80 10.63 2.54
CA ALA A 13 -13.33 11.57 3.55
C ALA A 13 -12.33 11.87 4.70
N GLU A 14 -11.11 11.36 4.65
CA GLU A 14 -10.14 11.47 5.73
C GLU A 14 -9.60 12.89 5.92
N ARG A 15 -9.04 13.16 7.12
CA ARG A 15 -8.39 14.44 7.39
C ARG A 15 -7.16 14.62 6.50
N PRO A 16 -7.08 15.71 5.72
CA PRO A 16 -5.96 15.95 4.80
C PRO A 16 -4.68 16.28 5.57
N GLN A 17 -3.55 15.83 5.03
CA GLN A 17 -2.20 16.17 5.49
C GLN A 17 -1.21 16.02 4.33
N LYS A 18 0.07 16.38 4.52
CA LYS A 18 1.09 16.24 3.47
C LYS A 18 1.12 14.79 2.95
N GLY A 19 0.98 14.62 1.63
CA GLY A 19 0.93 13.30 0.98
C GLY A 19 -0.36 12.51 1.20
N ARG A 20 -1.41 13.10 1.84
CA ARG A 20 -2.71 12.46 2.04
C ARG A 20 -3.84 13.45 1.77
N LEU A 21 -4.23 13.55 0.51
CA LEU A 21 -5.26 14.46 0.03
C LEU A 21 -6.64 13.81 0.04
N ARG A 22 -7.71 14.61 0.06
CA ARG A 22 -9.10 14.12 -0.08
C ARG A 22 -9.46 13.77 -1.52
N GLN A 23 -8.95 14.53 -2.48
CA GLN A 23 -8.93 14.19 -3.90
C GLN A 23 -7.47 13.96 -4.31
N PHE A 24 -7.18 12.85 -4.93
CA PHE A 24 -5.84 12.45 -5.33
C PHE A 24 -5.94 11.55 -6.56
N HIS A 25 -4.83 11.32 -7.26
CA HIS A 25 -4.80 10.44 -8.42
C HIS A 25 -4.12 9.13 -8.07
N GLN A 26 -4.66 8.05 -8.62
CA GLN A 26 -4.05 6.72 -8.55
C GLN A 26 -3.83 6.15 -9.93
N ILE A 27 -2.77 5.38 -10.05
CA ILE A 27 -2.57 4.40 -11.11
C ILE A 27 -2.68 3.04 -10.43
N GLY A 28 -3.58 2.20 -10.91
CA GLY A 28 -3.76 0.85 -10.40
C GLY A 28 -3.63 -0.19 -11.51
N VAL A 29 -3.15 -1.37 -11.14
CA VAL A 29 -3.03 -2.53 -12.01
C VAL A 29 -3.66 -3.72 -11.31
N GLU A 30 -4.49 -4.46 -12.03
CA GLU A 30 -5.24 -5.61 -11.51
C GLU A 30 -5.02 -6.82 -12.40
N CYS A 31 -4.84 -7.99 -11.79
CA CYS A 31 -4.80 -9.29 -12.46
C CYS A 31 -5.91 -10.17 -11.88
N LEU A 32 -6.88 -10.51 -12.71
CA LEU A 32 -8.03 -11.31 -12.32
C LEU A 32 -7.96 -12.71 -12.92
N GLY A 33 -8.28 -13.73 -12.12
CA GLY A 33 -8.32 -15.13 -12.55
C GLY A 33 -6.97 -15.84 -12.51
N ALA A 34 -5.95 -15.30 -11.81
CA ALA A 34 -4.66 -15.95 -11.61
C ALA A 34 -4.48 -16.38 -10.15
N THR A 35 -4.17 -17.66 -9.92
CA THR A 35 -3.95 -18.26 -8.60
C THR A 35 -2.47 -18.46 -8.27
N GLU A 36 -1.63 -18.51 -9.30
CA GLU A 36 -0.22 -18.87 -9.20
C GLU A 36 0.63 -17.79 -8.52
N PRO A 37 1.62 -18.15 -7.70
CA PRO A 37 2.53 -17.17 -7.05
C PRO A 37 3.37 -16.36 -8.03
N THR A 38 3.51 -16.84 -9.27
CA THR A 38 4.17 -16.09 -10.35
C THR A 38 3.44 -14.78 -10.67
N ALA A 39 2.12 -14.75 -10.56
CA ALA A 39 1.35 -13.52 -10.78
C ALA A 39 1.61 -12.50 -9.65
N ASP A 40 1.74 -12.95 -8.39
CA ASP A 40 2.07 -12.07 -7.27
C ASP A 40 3.47 -11.45 -7.45
N ALA A 41 4.46 -12.28 -7.78
CA ALA A 41 5.81 -11.79 -8.05
C ALA A 41 5.84 -10.82 -9.23
N GLU A 42 5.11 -11.11 -10.32
CA GLU A 42 5.00 -10.22 -11.48
C GLU A 42 4.45 -8.83 -11.10
N MET A 43 3.40 -8.77 -10.28
CA MET A 43 2.83 -7.49 -9.82
C MET A 43 3.82 -6.68 -8.99
N ILE A 44 4.54 -7.33 -8.07
CA ILE A 44 5.55 -6.68 -7.25
C ILE A 44 6.70 -6.17 -8.11
N ILE A 45 7.23 -7.01 -9.01
CA ILE A 45 8.32 -6.65 -9.92
C ILE A 45 7.90 -5.49 -10.82
N MET A 46 6.67 -5.52 -11.36
CA MET A 46 6.13 -4.45 -12.20
C MET A 46 6.10 -3.12 -11.43
N LEU A 47 5.59 -3.10 -10.19
CA LEU A 47 5.53 -1.89 -9.38
C LEU A 47 6.93 -1.33 -9.08
N MET A 48 7.88 -2.18 -8.70
CA MET A 48 9.25 -1.75 -8.42
C MET A 48 9.93 -1.16 -9.66
N ARG A 49 9.84 -1.85 -10.80
CA ARG A 49 10.40 -1.38 -12.08
C ARG A 49 9.73 -0.12 -12.59
N PHE A 50 8.43 0.05 -12.33
CA PHE A 50 7.72 1.27 -12.68
C PHE A 50 8.34 2.48 -11.96
N TYR A 51 8.55 2.40 -10.64
CA TYR A 51 9.19 3.48 -9.90
C TYR A 51 10.64 3.75 -10.37
N GLU A 52 11.43 2.70 -10.62
CA GLU A 52 12.78 2.83 -11.15
C GLU A 52 12.79 3.55 -12.52
N THR A 53 11.89 3.16 -13.41
CA THR A 53 11.73 3.77 -14.74
C THR A 53 11.31 5.23 -14.66
N MET A 54 10.49 5.58 -13.66
CA MET A 54 10.10 6.96 -13.40
C MET A 54 11.21 7.82 -12.80
N GLY A 55 12.29 7.20 -12.31
CA GLY A 55 13.47 7.90 -11.77
C GLY A 55 13.59 7.86 -10.25
N VAL A 56 12.77 7.08 -9.53
CA VAL A 56 12.98 6.87 -8.09
C VAL A 56 14.13 5.88 -7.90
N PRO A 57 15.26 6.29 -7.28
CA PRO A 57 16.40 5.40 -7.10
C PRO A 57 16.04 4.21 -6.21
N ARG A 58 16.50 3.01 -6.61
CA ARG A 58 16.20 1.77 -5.90
C ARG A 58 16.61 1.80 -4.43
N GLN A 59 17.77 2.37 -4.12
CA GLN A 59 18.28 2.51 -2.75
C GLN A 59 17.40 3.39 -1.86
N ASN A 60 16.54 4.22 -2.44
CA ASN A 60 15.61 5.08 -1.73
C ASN A 60 14.27 4.38 -1.46
N MET A 61 14.09 3.16 -1.98
CA MET A 61 12.85 2.39 -1.83
C MET A 61 13.07 1.19 -0.89
N ARG A 62 12.05 0.90 -0.09
CA ARG A 62 11.92 -0.35 0.68
C ARG A 62 10.66 -1.05 0.23
N LEU A 63 10.81 -2.29 -0.20
CA LEU A 63 9.68 -3.18 -0.45
C LEU A 63 9.43 -4.01 0.81
N LEU A 64 8.26 -3.84 1.41
CA LEU A 64 7.78 -4.67 2.50
C LEU A 64 6.83 -5.71 1.93
N ILE A 65 6.96 -6.97 2.37
CA ILE A 65 6.07 -8.07 2.00
C ILE A 65 5.59 -8.81 3.23
N ASN A 66 4.38 -9.38 3.16
CA ASN A 66 3.81 -10.26 4.17
C ASN A 66 2.80 -11.21 3.52
N SER A 67 2.35 -12.19 4.27
CA SER A 67 1.17 -12.99 3.94
C SER A 67 0.06 -12.73 4.94
N MET A 68 -1.16 -12.49 4.45
CA MET A 68 -2.36 -12.36 5.30
C MET A 68 -3.05 -13.72 5.58
N GLY A 69 -2.47 -14.81 5.07
CA GLY A 69 -3.13 -16.10 5.13
C GLY A 69 -4.44 -16.14 4.33
N ASP A 70 -5.19 -17.19 4.51
CA ASP A 70 -6.50 -17.39 3.89
C ASP A 70 -7.53 -17.87 4.94
N ASP A 71 -8.68 -18.34 4.48
CA ASP A 71 -9.78 -18.78 5.35
C ASP A 71 -9.42 -20.00 6.21
N ALA A 72 -8.38 -20.76 5.84
CA ALA A 72 -7.93 -21.93 6.61
C ALA A 72 -7.09 -21.54 7.84
N CYS A 73 -6.23 -20.52 7.73
CA CYS A 73 -5.28 -20.17 8.80
C CYS A 73 -5.62 -18.84 9.50
N ARG A 74 -6.26 -17.88 8.82
CA ARG A 74 -6.55 -16.56 9.40
C ARG A 74 -7.47 -16.57 10.63
N PRO A 75 -8.55 -17.37 10.71
CA PRO A 75 -9.44 -17.35 11.87
C PRO A 75 -8.71 -17.68 13.18
N ALA A 76 -7.90 -18.73 13.21
CA ALA A 76 -7.13 -19.13 14.38
C ALA A 76 -6.09 -18.06 14.75
N TYR A 77 -5.42 -17.49 13.76
CA TYR A 77 -4.47 -16.38 13.97
C TYR A 77 -5.16 -15.13 14.55
N ARG A 78 -6.32 -14.73 13.99
CA ARG A 78 -7.08 -13.59 14.54
C ARG A 78 -7.44 -13.78 16.00
N GLU A 79 -7.86 -14.99 16.37
CA GLU A 79 -8.18 -15.31 17.77
C GLU A 79 -6.95 -15.27 18.66
N SER A 80 -5.79 -15.75 18.21
CA SER A 80 -4.54 -15.64 18.95
C SER A 80 -4.13 -14.18 19.20
N VAL A 81 -4.27 -13.31 18.18
CA VAL A 81 -3.98 -11.87 18.33
C VAL A 81 -5.01 -11.19 19.23
N ARG A 82 -6.30 -11.57 19.11
CA ARG A 82 -7.36 -11.07 19.99
C ARG A 82 -7.02 -11.38 21.45
N GLN A 83 -6.70 -12.63 21.75
CA GLN A 83 -6.36 -13.04 23.09
C GLN A 83 -5.13 -12.30 23.61
N PHE A 84 -4.09 -12.19 22.78
CA PHE A 84 -2.90 -11.42 23.11
C PHE A 84 -3.20 -9.97 23.52
N ILE A 85 -4.08 -9.28 22.79
CA ILE A 85 -4.50 -7.90 23.10
C ILE A 85 -5.24 -7.86 24.45
N LEU A 86 -6.11 -8.81 24.73
CA LEU A 86 -6.83 -8.91 26.01
C LEU A 86 -5.91 -9.18 27.19
N ASP A 87 -4.91 -10.06 27.02
CA ASP A 87 -3.92 -10.38 28.05
C ASP A 87 -3.03 -9.16 28.39
N HIS A 88 -2.96 -8.16 27.50
CA HIS A 88 -2.18 -6.93 27.68
C HIS A 88 -3.06 -5.67 27.68
N GLU A 89 -4.34 -5.78 28.04
CA GLU A 89 -5.29 -4.68 27.88
C GLU A 89 -4.91 -3.41 28.63
N ASP A 90 -4.22 -3.52 29.78
CA ASP A 90 -3.76 -2.39 30.58
C ASP A 90 -2.70 -1.54 29.87
N GLU A 91 -1.94 -2.14 28.94
CA GLU A 91 -0.91 -1.48 28.13
C GLU A 91 -1.45 -0.98 26.79
N MET A 92 -2.67 -1.39 26.42
CA MET A 92 -3.29 -1.06 25.14
C MET A 92 -4.20 0.16 25.24
N CYS A 93 -4.20 0.99 24.20
CA CYS A 93 -5.12 2.12 24.16
C CYS A 93 -6.57 1.66 23.94
N GLU A 94 -7.52 2.51 24.33
CA GLU A 94 -8.97 2.26 24.20
C GLU A 94 -9.38 1.79 22.79
N GLU A 95 -8.82 2.42 21.74
CA GLU A 95 -9.09 2.03 20.36
C GLU A 95 -8.58 0.61 20.04
N CYS A 96 -7.40 0.21 20.54
CA CYS A 96 -6.87 -1.15 20.32
C CYS A 96 -7.67 -2.18 21.12
N ARG A 97 -8.13 -1.88 22.32
CA ARG A 97 -9.05 -2.74 23.08
C ARG A 97 -10.37 -2.94 22.33
N ARG A 98 -10.96 -1.88 21.78
CA ARG A 98 -12.15 -1.99 20.93
C ARG A 98 -11.89 -2.81 19.67
N ARG A 99 -10.70 -2.70 19.06
CA ARG A 99 -10.29 -3.47 17.88
C ARG A 99 -10.14 -4.96 18.19
N ALA A 100 -9.80 -5.35 19.41
CA ALA A 100 -9.76 -6.77 19.80
C ALA A 100 -11.10 -7.46 19.51
N GLU A 101 -12.23 -6.80 19.70
CA GLU A 101 -13.56 -7.36 19.46
C GLU A 101 -14.01 -7.27 17.98
N THR A 102 -13.53 -6.27 17.23
CA THR A 102 -14.01 -6.05 15.86
C THR A 102 -13.02 -6.56 14.82
N ASN A 103 -11.77 -6.12 14.89
CA ASN A 103 -10.69 -6.50 13.98
C ASN A 103 -9.32 -6.39 14.69
N PRO A 104 -8.89 -7.44 15.41
CA PRO A 104 -7.66 -7.41 16.20
C PRO A 104 -6.40 -7.13 15.38
N LEU A 105 -6.36 -7.54 14.10
CA LEU A 105 -5.20 -7.28 13.24
C LEU A 105 -4.94 -5.80 13.00
N ARG A 106 -5.97 -4.94 13.15
CA ARG A 106 -5.82 -3.49 13.07
C ARG A 106 -5.00 -2.89 14.22
N ALA A 107 -4.73 -3.63 15.28
CA ALA A 107 -3.87 -3.18 16.35
C ALA A 107 -2.41 -3.00 15.90
N PHE A 108 -1.94 -3.77 14.90
CA PHE A 108 -0.63 -3.59 14.29
C PHE A 108 -0.46 -2.23 13.60
N ASP A 109 -1.55 -1.59 13.16
CA ASP A 109 -1.55 -0.25 12.56
C ASP A 109 -1.64 0.89 13.59
N CYS A 110 -1.60 0.60 14.88
CA CYS A 110 -1.73 1.63 15.91
C CYS A 110 -0.56 2.60 15.85
N LYS A 111 -0.88 3.91 15.92
CA LYS A 111 0.14 4.98 15.89
C LYS A 111 0.62 5.39 17.28
N LYS A 112 0.07 4.80 18.34
CA LYS A 112 0.54 5.01 19.71
C LYS A 112 1.74 4.11 19.97
N GLU A 113 2.84 4.70 20.37
CA GLU A 113 4.14 4.05 20.59
C GLU A 113 4.03 2.90 21.61
N THR A 114 3.27 3.11 22.69
CA THR A 114 3.02 2.07 23.70
C THR A 114 2.36 0.82 23.08
N CYS A 115 1.30 0.99 22.30
CA CYS A 115 0.64 -0.13 21.63
C CYS A 115 1.54 -0.79 20.60
N SER A 116 2.30 -0.01 19.82
CA SER A 116 3.22 -0.53 18.82
C SER A 116 4.27 -1.43 19.48
N HIS A 117 4.84 -1.00 20.60
CA HIS A 117 5.83 -1.78 21.34
C HIS A 117 5.25 -3.10 21.88
N VAL A 118 4.06 -3.07 22.48
CA VAL A 118 3.38 -4.30 22.92
C VAL A 118 3.15 -5.25 21.76
N MET A 119 2.66 -4.73 20.61
CA MET A 119 2.36 -5.52 19.42
C MET A 119 3.59 -6.13 18.72
N GLU A 120 4.81 -5.69 19.06
CA GLU A 120 6.04 -6.34 18.59
C GLU A 120 6.13 -7.81 19.06
N ALA A 121 5.64 -8.09 20.26
CA ALA A 121 5.62 -9.43 20.84
C ALA A 121 4.39 -10.27 20.45
N ALA A 122 3.41 -9.66 19.76
CA ALA A 122 2.20 -10.36 19.35
C ALA A 122 2.48 -11.51 18.38
N PRO A 123 1.64 -12.57 18.37
CA PRO A 123 1.74 -13.66 17.40
C PRO A 123 1.84 -13.13 15.96
N LYS A 124 2.69 -13.73 15.13
CA LYS A 124 2.88 -13.35 13.72
C LYS A 124 2.12 -14.31 12.81
N ILE A 125 1.54 -13.77 11.75
CA ILE A 125 0.81 -14.59 10.76
C ILE A 125 1.73 -15.62 10.09
N THR A 126 2.99 -15.24 9.84
CA THR A 126 3.99 -16.11 9.20
C THR A 126 4.24 -17.41 9.97
N ASP A 127 4.08 -17.40 11.29
CA ASP A 127 4.23 -18.58 12.14
C ASP A 127 2.97 -19.47 12.15
N ASN A 128 1.85 -18.93 11.68
CA ASN A 128 0.51 -19.53 11.73
C ASN A 128 -0.07 -19.84 10.34
N LEU A 129 0.72 -19.76 9.27
CA LEU A 129 0.27 -20.07 7.92
C LEU A 129 0.00 -21.58 7.78
N CYS A 130 -1.10 -21.93 7.11
CA CYS A 130 -1.31 -23.29 6.62
C CYS A 130 -0.28 -23.62 5.53
N ASP A 131 -0.13 -24.92 5.22
CA ASP A 131 0.89 -25.39 4.27
C ASP A 131 0.74 -24.76 2.88
N ASP A 132 -0.49 -24.58 2.40
CA ASP A 132 -0.77 -23.96 1.11
C ASP A 132 -0.33 -22.47 1.08
N CYS A 133 -0.67 -21.72 2.13
CA CYS A 133 -0.27 -20.30 2.23
C CYS A 133 1.25 -20.16 2.40
N ARG A 134 1.87 -21.04 3.15
CA ARG A 134 3.33 -21.09 3.33
C ARG A 134 4.03 -21.39 2.02
N THR A 135 3.60 -22.45 1.31
CA THR A 135 4.16 -22.83 0.00
C THR A 135 4.03 -21.69 -1.02
N HIS A 136 2.86 -21.06 -1.07
CA HIS A 136 2.62 -19.92 -1.94
C HIS A 136 3.58 -18.76 -1.62
N TYR A 137 3.68 -18.40 -0.34
CA TYR A 137 4.51 -17.28 0.09
C TYR A 137 6.00 -17.52 -0.16
N GLU A 138 6.51 -18.74 0.12
CA GLU A 138 7.89 -19.12 -0.18
C GLU A 138 8.17 -19.08 -1.69
N ALA A 139 7.22 -19.51 -2.52
CA ALA A 139 7.36 -19.43 -3.97
C ALA A 139 7.42 -17.98 -4.46
N VAL A 140 6.63 -17.07 -3.90
CA VAL A 140 6.72 -15.63 -4.23
C VAL A 140 8.10 -15.09 -3.87
N LYS A 141 8.62 -15.38 -2.69
CA LYS A 141 9.96 -14.95 -2.25
C LYS A 141 11.04 -15.46 -3.19
N ALA A 142 11.02 -16.74 -3.51
CA ALA A 142 12.01 -17.35 -4.43
C ALA A 142 12.00 -16.69 -5.82
N LEU A 143 10.81 -16.28 -6.32
CA LEU A 143 10.70 -15.58 -7.59
C LEU A 143 11.23 -14.14 -7.51
N LEU A 144 11.01 -13.45 -6.40
CA LEU A 144 11.58 -12.11 -6.17
C LEU A 144 13.11 -12.17 -6.08
N ASP A 145 13.64 -13.17 -5.36
CA ASP A 145 15.08 -13.40 -5.24
C ASP A 145 15.71 -13.68 -6.62
N ALA A 146 15.09 -14.56 -7.41
CA ALA A 146 15.53 -14.87 -8.78
C ALA A 146 15.48 -13.64 -9.70
N ALA A 147 14.54 -12.71 -9.47
CA ALA A 147 14.45 -11.45 -10.22
C ALA A 147 15.40 -10.36 -9.67
N GLY A 148 16.14 -10.63 -8.61
CA GLY A 148 17.03 -9.69 -7.95
C GLY A 148 16.28 -8.53 -7.26
N ILE A 149 15.04 -8.76 -6.81
CA ILE A 149 14.25 -7.79 -6.06
C ILE A 149 14.50 -7.98 -4.57
N SER A 150 15.12 -7.00 -3.95
CA SER A 150 15.30 -6.99 -2.49
C SER A 150 14.01 -6.60 -1.79
N TYR A 151 13.67 -7.29 -0.71
CA TYR A 151 12.48 -7.05 0.11
C TYR A 151 12.79 -7.22 1.59
N ILE A 152 11.87 -6.77 2.42
CA ILE A 152 11.86 -6.97 3.87
C ILE A 152 10.57 -7.72 4.20
N GLU A 153 10.70 -8.87 4.84
CA GLU A 153 9.54 -9.55 5.42
C GLU A 153 9.09 -8.78 6.66
N ASP A 154 7.90 -8.20 6.60
CA ASP A 154 7.32 -7.46 7.72
C ASP A 154 6.05 -8.16 8.19
N PRO A 155 6.13 -9.02 9.21
CA PRO A 155 4.98 -9.75 9.73
C PRO A 155 3.93 -8.83 10.39
N THR A 156 4.24 -7.56 10.60
CA THR A 156 3.30 -6.56 11.10
C THR A 156 2.60 -5.79 9.99
N LEU A 157 3.05 -5.97 8.74
CA LEU A 157 2.41 -5.33 7.59
C LEU A 157 0.98 -5.84 7.43
N VAL A 158 0.02 -5.00 7.80
CA VAL A 158 -1.40 -5.17 7.51
C VAL A 158 -1.86 -4.06 6.59
N ARG A 159 -2.82 -4.34 5.71
CA ARG A 159 -3.36 -3.34 4.80
C ARG A 159 -4.65 -2.73 5.37
N GLY A 160 -4.95 -1.51 4.98
CA GLY A 160 -6.12 -0.78 5.45
C GLY A 160 -7.48 -1.39 5.08
N LEU A 161 -7.50 -2.48 4.30
CA LEU A 161 -8.71 -3.14 3.79
C LEU A 161 -8.66 -4.63 4.15
N ASP A 162 -9.78 -5.15 4.62
CA ASP A 162 -9.87 -6.51 5.19
C ASP A 162 -10.02 -7.63 4.14
N TYR A 163 -10.15 -7.26 2.87
CA TYR A 163 -10.37 -8.21 1.77
C TYR A 163 -9.08 -8.92 1.30
N TYR A 164 -7.90 -8.47 1.73
CA TYR A 164 -6.66 -9.10 1.31
C TYR A 164 -6.51 -10.52 1.84
N THR A 165 -5.99 -11.39 0.99
CA THR A 165 -5.65 -12.80 1.26
C THR A 165 -4.21 -13.04 0.84
N ARG A 166 -3.51 -14.01 1.46
CA ARG A 166 -2.16 -14.41 1.09
C ARG A 166 -1.21 -13.20 0.94
N THR A 167 -0.58 -13.01 -0.21
CA THR A 167 0.45 -11.98 -0.44
C THR A 167 -0.08 -10.56 -0.28
N VAL A 168 0.58 -9.76 0.54
CA VAL A 168 0.45 -8.30 0.60
C VAL A 168 1.81 -7.65 0.51
N PHE A 169 1.87 -6.44 -0.04
CA PHE A 169 3.12 -5.70 -0.19
C PHE A 169 2.90 -4.19 -0.16
N GLU A 170 3.95 -3.48 0.23
CA GLU A 170 3.98 -2.02 0.27
C GLU A 170 5.35 -1.51 -0.13
N VAL A 171 5.40 -0.50 -0.98
CA VAL A 171 6.62 0.21 -1.33
C VAL A 171 6.68 1.52 -0.56
N GLN A 172 7.73 1.69 0.21
CA GLN A 172 8.01 2.89 0.99
C GLN A 172 9.26 3.59 0.46
N VAL A 173 9.30 4.92 0.57
CA VAL A 173 10.53 5.69 0.38
C VAL A 173 11.15 6.03 1.73
N THR A 174 12.49 6.02 1.78
CA THR A 174 13.24 6.18 3.03
C THR A 174 13.37 7.64 3.46
N GLU A 175 13.23 8.60 2.53
CA GLU A 175 13.49 10.01 2.77
C GLU A 175 12.39 10.91 2.15
N GLY A 176 12.23 12.11 2.72
CA GLY A 176 11.41 13.18 2.14
C GLY A 176 9.90 13.11 2.39
N MET A 177 9.35 11.99 2.86
CA MET A 177 7.90 11.75 2.99
C MET A 177 7.37 11.82 4.42
N GLY A 178 8.23 11.98 5.43
CA GLY A 178 7.82 11.97 6.85
C GLY A 178 7.09 10.69 7.24
N SER A 179 5.98 10.82 7.98
CA SER A 179 5.16 9.68 8.43
C SER A 179 4.34 8.98 7.33
N GLN A 180 4.35 9.50 6.10
CA GLN A 180 3.59 8.98 4.96
C GLN A 180 4.50 8.37 3.91
N SER A 181 5.46 7.53 4.34
CA SER A 181 6.50 6.92 3.50
C SER A 181 5.99 5.99 2.39
N ALA A 182 4.81 5.39 2.56
CA ALA A 182 4.22 4.49 1.57
C ALA A 182 3.83 5.24 0.29
N ILE A 183 4.40 4.85 -0.85
CA ILE A 183 4.11 5.43 -2.17
C ILE A 183 3.17 4.57 -3.01
N GLY A 184 3.07 3.28 -2.71
CA GLY A 184 2.16 2.34 -3.34
C GLY A 184 2.19 0.99 -2.66
N GLY A 185 1.31 0.12 -3.07
CA GLY A 185 1.26 -1.23 -2.57
C GLY A 185 -0.03 -1.94 -2.96
N GLY A 186 -0.11 -3.20 -2.65
CA GLY A 186 -1.20 -4.04 -3.07
C GLY A 186 -1.19 -5.40 -2.40
N GLY A 187 -1.73 -6.36 -3.08
CA GLY A 187 -1.78 -7.74 -2.63
C GLY A 187 -2.86 -8.54 -3.34
N ARG A 188 -3.03 -9.78 -2.88
CA ARG A 188 -4.04 -10.71 -3.35
C ARG A 188 -5.36 -10.53 -2.60
N TYR A 189 -6.48 -10.69 -3.30
CA TYR A 189 -7.83 -10.53 -2.75
C TYR A 189 -8.82 -11.52 -3.39
N ASP A 190 -8.56 -12.80 -3.22
CA ASP A 190 -9.25 -13.89 -3.92
C ASP A 190 -10.76 -13.97 -3.65
N LYS A 191 -11.25 -13.38 -2.55
CA LYS A 191 -12.66 -13.37 -2.15
C LYS A 191 -13.41 -12.09 -2.46
N LEU A 192 -12.73 -11.05 -2.97
CA LEU A 192 -13.35 -9.73 -3.17
C LEU A 192 -14.49 -9.78 -4.20
N ALA A 193 -14.26 -10.43 -5.35
CA ALA A 193 -15.29 -10.52 -6.40
C ALA A 193 -16.57 -11.19 -5.87
N GLU A 194 -16.44 -12.27 -5.12
CA GLU A 194 -17.56 -12.98 -4.49
C GLU A 194 -18.25 -12.13 -3.42
N SER A 195 -17.49 -11.40 -2.60
CA SER A 195 -18.05 -10.56 -1.53
C SER A 195 -18.89 -9.38 -2.04
N VAL A 196 -18.68 -8.96 -3.29
CA VAL A 196 -19.48 -7.91 -3.95
C VAL A 196 -20.56 -8.49 -4.88
N GLY A 197 -20.83 -9.80 -4.80
CA GLY A 197 -21.90 -10.47 -5.56
C GLY A 197 -21.48 -10.98 -6.94
N GLY A 198 -20.19 -10.97 -7.24
CA GLY A 198 -19.64 -11.54 -8.49
C GLY A 198 -19.39 -13.04 -8.39
N ARG A 199 -18.88 -13.63 -9.47
CA ARG A 199 -18.42 -15.03 -9.47
C ARG A 199 -17.11 -15.13 -8.67
N PRO A 200 -16.83 -16.27 -8.00
CA PRO A 200 -15.53 -16.51 -7.39
C PRO A 200 -14.43 -16.32 -8.42
N THR A 201 -13.63 -15.27 -8.24
CA THR A 201 -12.58 -14.88 -9.18
C THR A 201 -11.37 -14.44 -8.35
N PRO A 202 -10.28 -15.22 -8.35
CA PRO A 202 -9.05 -14.79 -7.72
C PRO A 202 -8.58 -13.46 -8.29
N GLY A 203 -8.12 -12.59 -7.43
CA GLY A 203 -7.65 -11.27 -7.84
C GLY A 203 -6.39 -10.87 -7.08
N LEU A 204 -5.56 -10.14 -7.76
CA LEU A 204 -4.45 -9.42 -7.13
C LEU A 204 -4.15 -8.17 -7.91
N GLY A 205 -3.61 -7.16 -7.23
CA GLY A 205 -3.28 -5.90 -7.86
C GLY A 205 -2.55 -4.97 -6.93
N PHE A 206 -2.21 -3.82 -7.46
CA PHE A 206 -1.62 -2.73 -6.68
C PHE A 206 -2.18 -1.38 -7.12
N ALA A 207 -2.07 -0.41 -6.25
CA ALA A 207 -2.27 0.99 -6.61
C ALA A 207 -1.12 1.84 -6.07
N LEU A 208 -0.72 2.84 -6.85
CA LEU A 208 0.22 3.87 -6.45
C LEU A 208 -0.45 5.25 -6.47
N GLY A 209 -0.05 6.10 -5.52
CA GLY A 209 -0.51 7.48 -5.46
C GLY A 209 0.38 8.37 -6.33
N PHE A 210 -0.21 9.01 -7.33
CA PHE A 210 0.52 9.85 -8.28
C PHE A 210 1.22 11.02 -7.56
N GLU A 211 0.52 11.74 -6.70
CA GLU A 211 1.07 12.87 -5.94
C GLU A 211 2.21 12.42 -5.00
N ARG A 212 2.10 11.20 -4.42
CA ARG A 212 3.17 10.65 -3.59
C ARG A 212 4.39 10.26 -4.42
N MET A 213 4.20 9.76 -5.63
CA MET A 213 5.28 9.49 -6.56
C MET A 213 6.02 10.79 -6.93
N VAL A 214 5.29 11.87 -7.21
CA VAL A 214 5.90 13.18 -7.49
C VAL A 214 6.73 13.66 -6.29
N LEU A 215 6.21 13.57 -5.07
CA LEU A 215 6.96 13.92 -3.86
C LEU A 215 8.22 13.05 -3.66
N ALA A 216 8.16 11.76 -4.02
CA ALA A 216 9.31 10.88 -3.95
C ALA A 216 10.38 11.25 -4.98
N LEU A 217 9.97 11.62 -6.20
CA LEU A 217 10.87 12.13 -7.25
C LEU A 217 11.51 13.47 -6.86
N GLU A 218 10.74 14.36 -6.25
CA GLU A 218 11.24 15.63 -5.72
C GLU A 218 12.29 15.40 -4.64
N ALA A 219 12.01 14.52 -3.67
CA ALA A 219 12.94 14.15 -2.61
C ALA A 219 14.22 13.49 -3.14
N ALA A 220 14.12 12.74 -4.23
CA ALA A 220 15.26 12.12 -4.91
C ALA A 220 16.04 13.08 -5.82
N GLY A 221 15.58 14.32 -6.00
CA GLY A 221 16.17 15.27 -6.97
C GLY A 221 16.01 14.82 -8.43
N ALA A 222 15.06 13.94 -8.70
CA ALA A 222 14.82 13.34 -10.01
C ALA A 222 13.81 14.13 -10.87
N LEU A 223 13.17 15.16 -10.31
CA LEU A 223 12.40 16.12 -11.12
C LEU A 223 13.38 17.00 -11.88
N GLY A 224 13.27 17.00 -13.22
CA GLY A 224 14.05 17.90 -14.06
C GLY A 224 13.82 19.36 -13.69
N GLU A 225 14.78 20.22 -14.02
CA GLU A 225 14.63 21.66 -13.83
C GLU A 225 13.37 22.13 -14.57
N SER A 226 12.47 22.79 -13.84
CA SER A 226 11.34 23.49 -14.45
C SER A 226 11.90 24.61 -15.31
N THR A 227 11.90 24.42 -16.63
CA THR A 227 12.23 25.52 -17.53
C THR A 227 11.16 26.59 -17.38
N LYS A 228 11.56 27.73 -16.86
CA LYS A 228 10.71 28.90 -16.78
C LYS A 228 10.24 29.25 -18.19
N ARG A 229 8.97 29.01 -18.50
CA ARG A 229 8.41 29.23 -19.84
C ARG A 229 8.05 30.69 -20.08
N VAL A 230 7.75 31.41 -19.02
CA VAL A 230 7.31 32.80 -19.06
C VAL A 230 7.89 33.54 -17.85
N ASP A 231 8.22 34.81 -18.02
CA ASP A 231 8.70 35.67 -16.92
C ASP A 231 7.55 36.16 -16.03
N GLY A 232 6.37 36.28 -16.61
CA GLY A 232 5.15 36.65 -15.93
C GLY A 232 3.94 36.09 -16.66
N TYR A 233 2.83 35.91 -15.95
CA TYR A 233 1.55 35.56 -16.51
C TYR A 233 0.48 36.53 -16.06
N VAL A 234 -0.18 37.18 -17.03
CA VAL A 234 -1.25 38.15 -16.77
C VAL A 234 -2.60 37.46 -16.97
N ALA A 235 -3.35 37.28 -15.88
CA ALA A 235 -4.69 36.73 -15.91
C ALA A 235 -5.74 37.84 -15.88
N CYS A 236 -6.55 37.92 -16.93
CA CYS A 236 -7.70 38.84 -16.97
C CYS A 236 -8.86 38.26 -16.18
N VAL A 237 -9.28 38.91 -15.11
CA VAL A 237 -10.45 38.51 -14.30
C VAL A 237 -11.78 38.95 -14.93
N ASP A 238 -11.74 39.91 -15.86
CA ASP A 238 -12.91 40.46 -16.54
C ASP A 238 -12.55 40.89 -17.97
N ASN A 239 -13.53 40.86 -18.88
CA ASN A 239 -13.33 41.26 -20.28
C ASN A 239 -13.03 42.74 -20.44
N SER A 240 -13.46 43.63 -19.50
CA SER A 240 -13.22 45.06 -19.56
C SER A 240 -11.74 45.45 -19.41
N VAL A 241 -10.94 44.58 -18.73
CA VAL A 241 -9.51 44.81 -18.50
C VAL A 241 -8.60 44.10 -19.51
N ARG A 242 -9.19 43.34 -20.45
CA ARG A 242 -8.42 42.52 -21.40
C ARG A 242 -7.46 43.35 -22.26
N ALA A 243 -7.90 44.53 -22.76
CA ALA A 243 -7.06 45.40 -23.58
C ALA A 243 -5.85 45.91 -22.78
N ALA A 244 -6.05 46.37 -21.54
CA ALA A 244 -4.98 46.82 -20.67
C ALA A 244 -4.02 45.69 -20.29
N ALA A 245 -4.53 44.50 -20.08
CA ALA A 245 -3.71 43.31 -19.78
C ALA A 245 -2.89 42.80 -20.98
N PHE A 246 -3.32 43.13 -22.20
CA PHE A 246 -2.59 42.77 -23.42
C PHE A 246 -1.46 43.79 -23.74
N ASP A 247 -1.56 45.01 -23.21
CA ASP A 247 -0.59 46.10 -23.42
C ASP A 247 0.57 46.07 -22.38
N LEU A 248 0.54 45.12 -21.44
CA LEU A 248 1.59 44.87 -20.43
C LEU A 248 2.66 43.94 -20.97
#